data_435004036a80f3d34e313cf2a1c15a46
#
_entry.id   435004036a80f3d34e313cf2a1c15a46
#
_cell.length_a   1.000
_cell.length_b   1.000
_cell.length_c   1.000
_cell.angle_alpha   90.00
_cell.angle_beta   90.00
_cell.angle_gamma   90.00
#
_symmetry.space_group_name_H-M   'P 1'
#
loop_
_entity.id
_entity.type
_entity.pdbx_description
1 polymer ?
#
loop_
_entity_poly.entity_id
_entity_poly.type
_entity_poly.pdbx_seq_one_letter_code
_entity_poly.pdbx_strand_id
1 'polypeptide(L)'
;MNNAISVLPGAISIQAVYERVLKGKRADFVCLSTGYSVVIGEWYDNVFEDKLFGSKVTTREVVADTEGNRSYGQKKDGVKNQVRYLTDSAESDLVLGDDFMAIISFNPQSPYAVVIEDLSIVSSAKVWFEAIWASAAR
;
A
#
# COMPACT_ATOMS: atom_id res chain seq x y z
N MET A 1 -28.00 4.06 -6.98
CA MET A 1 -26.87 4.86 -6.46
C MET A 1 -25.62 4.01 -6.42
N ASN A 2 -24.53 4.54 -6.93
CA ASN A 2 -23.27 3.80 -7.00
C ASN A 2 -22.47 4.01 -5.72
N ASN A 3 -22.21 2.94 -4.97
CA ASN A 3 -21.40 2.94 -3.77
C ASN A 3 -19.94 2.46 -4.03
N ALA A 4 -19.50 2.54 -5.30
CA ALA A 4 -18.16 2.08 -5.67
C ALA A 4 -17.04 2.92 -5.07
N ILE A 5 -17.34 4.15 -4.62
CA ILE A 5 -16.35 5.07 -4.07
C ILE A 5 -16.75 5.42 -2.64
N SER A 6 -15.82 5.23 -1.71
CA SER A 6 -16.01 5.59 -0.31
C SER A 6 -14.83 6.44 0.17
N VAL A 7 -15.12 7.44 1.00
CA VAL A 7 -14.09 8.24 1.69
C VAL A 7 -14.17 7.88 3.16
N LEU A 8 -13.10 7.30 3.69
CA LEU A 8 -13.06 6.75 5.04
C LEU A 8 -12.07 7.55 5.90
N PRO A 9 -12.55 8.29 6.92
CA PRO A 9 -11.67 9.16 7.70
C PRO A 9 -10.93 8.41 8.80
N GLY A 10 -9.76 8.93 9.16
CA GLY A 10 -9.02 8.55 10.36
C GLY A 10 -8.08 7.37 10.18
N ALA A 11 -7.17 7.26 11.13
CA ALA A 11 -6.16 6.20 11.15
C ALA A 11 -6.78 4.80 11.22
N ILE A 12 -7.87 4.63 11.97
CA ILE A 12 -8.55 3.33 12.08
C ILE A 12 -9.09 2.88 10.73
N SER A 13 -9.64 3.78 9.93
CA SER A 13 -10.10 3.46 8.58
C SER A 13 -8.95 3.05 7.66
N ILE A 14 -7.79 3.69 7.80
CA ILE A 14 -6.59 3.34 7.05
C ILE A 14 -6.11 1.94 7.46
N GLN A 15 -6.07 1.65 8.75
CA GLN A 15 -5.74 0.31 9.24
C GLN A 15 -6.67 -0.75 8.64
N ALA A 16 -7.96 -0.44 8.53
CA ALA A 16 -8.95 -1.36 7.95
C ALA A 16 -8.66 -1.67 6.47
N VAL A 17 -8.12 -0.72 5.71
CA VAL A 17 -7.68 -0.95 4.33
C VAL A 17 -6.57 -1.99 4.29
N TYR A 18 -5.55 -1.85 5.13
CA TYR A 18 -4.45 -2.83 5.21
C TYR A 18 -4.92 -4.19 5.71
N GLU A 19 -5.81 -4.23 6.70
CA GLU A 19 -6.41 -5.49 7.16
C GLU A 19 -7.19 -6.20 6.03
N ARG A 20 -7.85 -5.44 5.16
CA ARG A 20 -8.54 -5.98 3.98
C ARG A 20 -7.56 -6.66 3.03
N VAL A 21 -6.35 -6.15 2.87
CA VAL A 21 -5.29 -6.77 2.05
C VAL A 21 -5.04 -8.21 2.52
N LEU A 22 -5.01 -8.43 3.83
CA LEU A 22 -4.72 -9.76 4.40
C LEU A 22 -5.79 -10.81 4.08
N LYS A 23 -6.98 -10.39 3.67
CA LYS A 23 -8.08 -11.29 3.27
C LYS A 23 -8.03 -11.69 1.80
N GLY A 24 -7.19 -11.03 1.02
CA GLY A 24 -7.01 -11.33 -0.40
C GLY A 24 -5.88 -12.30 -0.66
N LYS A 25 -5.55 -12.46 -1.94
CA LYS A 25 -4.47 -13.32 -2.41
C LYS A 25 -3.23 -12.54 -2.79
N ARG A 26 -3.41 -11.34 -3.31
CA ARG A 26 -2.34 -10.51 -3.84
C ARG A 26 -2.63 -9.03 -3.58
N ALA A 27 -1.58 -8.27 -3.32
CA ALA A 27 -1.66 -6.82 -3.26
C ALA A 27 -0.41 -6.18 -3.82
N ASP A 28 -0.61 -5.02 -4.46
CA ASP A 28 0.46 -4.17 -4.96
C ASP A 28 0.36 -2.81 -4.28
N PHE A 29 1.52 -2.20 -3.98
CA PHE A 29 1.58 -0.94 -3.25
C PHE A 29 2.52 0.03 -3.95
N VAL A 30 2.15 1.30 -3.97
CA VAL A 30 3.06 2.40 -4.30
C VAL A 30 3.12 3.31 -3.09
N CYS A 31 4.22 3.25 -2.36
CA CYS A 31 4.39 3.89 -1.06
C CYS A 31 5.59 4.85 -1.11
N LEU A 32 5.39 5.98 -1.76
CA LEU A 32 6.42 7.01 -1.93
C LEU A 32 6.33 8.11 -0.87
N SER A 33 5.33 8.05 0.02
CA SER A 33 5.21 9.01 1.11
C SER A 33 6.01 8.56 2.33
N THR A 34 6.36 9.52 3.18
CA THR A 34 6.99 9.25 4.46
C THR A 34 6.02 9.43 5.63
N GLY A 35 4.77 9.78 5.33
CA GLY A 35 3.78 10.15 6.34
C GLY A 35 3.18 8.98 7.12
N TYR A 36 3.30 7.75 6.64
CA TYR A 36 2.67 6.61 7.30
C TYR A 36 3.14 6.45 8.75
N SER A 37 4.40 6.75 9.03
CA SER A 37 5.00 6.53 10.34
C SER A 37 4.31 7.32 11.46
N VAL A 38 3.82 8.52 11.15
CA VAL A 38 3.12 9.38 12.12
C VAL A 38 1.68 8.89 12.35
N VAL A 39 1.01 8.40 11.32
CA VAL A 39 -0.42 8.06 11.35
C VAL A 39 -0.65 6.62 11.80
N ILE A 40 0.05 5.66 11.21
CA ILE A 40 -0.15 4.23 11.47
C ILE A 40 1.15 3.46 11.75
N GLY A 41 2.30 4.15 11.83
CA GLY A 41 3.59 3.48 11.85
C GLY A 41 3.76 2.48 12.97
N GLU A 42 3.35 2.79 14.20
CA GLU A 42 3.44 1.87 15.32
C GLU A 42 2.58 0.62 15.09
N TRP A 43 1.34 0.81 14.65
CA TRP A 43 0.47 -0.30 14.32
C TRP A 43 1.02 -1.12 13.15
N TYR A 44 1.52 -0.44 12.11
CA TYR A 44 2.07 -1.09 10.93
C TYR A 44 3.27 -1.98 11.31
N ASP A 45 4.21 -1.41 12.05
CA ASP A 45 5.46 -2.10 12.38
C ASP A 45 5.25 -3.23 13.40
N ASN A 46 4.34 -3.05 14.36
CA ASN A 46 4.19 -3.99 15.48
C ASN A 46 3.05 -5.00 15.28
N VAL A 47 2.09 -4.72 14.40
CA VAL A 47 0.91 -5.58 14.21
C VAL A 47 0.79 -6.05 12.78
N PHE A 48 0.70 -5.13 11.82
CA PHE A 48 0.39 -5.48 10.43
C PHE A 48 1.53 -6.25 9.77
N GLU A 49 2.75 -5.81 9.94
CA GLU A 49 3.94 -6.40 9.30
C GLU A 49 4.05 -7.89 9.62
N ASP A 50 3.89 -8.25 10.89
CA ASP A 50 3.95 -9.65 11.33
C ASP A 50 2.82 -10.49 10.72
N LYS A 51 1.62 -9.93 10.67
CA LYS A 51 0.48 -10.59 10.03
C LYS A 51 0.73 -10.80 8.53
N LEU A 52 1.26 -9.80 7.85
CA LEU A 52 1.54 -9.88 6.42
C LEU A 52 2.57 -10.98 6.14
N PHE A 53 3.68 -10.98 6.85
CA PHE A 53 4.74 -11.97 6.65
C PHE A 53 4.30 -13.39 7.02
N GLY A 54 3.40 -13.54 7.99
CA GLY A 54 2.83 -14.81 8.36
C GLY A 54 1.67 -15.29 7.47
N SER A 55 1.18 -14.43 6.57
CA SER A 55 0.05 -14.73 5.69
C SER A 55 0.51 -15.41 4.38
N LYS A 56 -0.48 -15.81 3.57
CA LYS A 56 -0.23 -16.34 2.21
C LYS A 56 -0.32 -15.25 1.13
N VAL A 57 -0.54 -13.99 1.50
CA VAL A 57 -0.69 -12.89 0.56
C VAL A 57 0.64 -12.60 -0.10
N THR A 58 0.67 -12.56 -1.42
CA THR A 58 1.84 -12.12 -2.17
C THR A 58 1.76 -10.62 -2.41
N THR A 59 2.88 -9.94 -2.25
CA THR A 59 2.93 -8.48 -2.40
C THR A 59 4.08 -8.03 -3.29
N ARG A 60 3.83 -6.92 -4.00
CA ARG A 60 4.88 -6.14 -4.65
C ARG A 60 4.73 -4.70 -4.18
N GLU A 61 5.80 -4.12 -3.71
CA GLU A 61 5.79 -2.73 -3.22
C GLU A 61 6.82 -1.91 -3.95
N VAL A 62 6.43 -0.73 -4.41
CA VAL A 62 7.35 0.30 -4.88
C VAL A 62 7.43 1.35 -3.78
N VAL A 63 8.61 1.56 -3.24
CA VAL A 63 8.83 2.48 -2.13
C VAL A 63 9.88 3.53 -2.50
N ALA A 64 9.92 4.63 -1.78
CA ALA A 64 10.95 5.64 -1.96
C ALA A 64 12.33 5.05 -1.61
N ASP A 65 13.35 5.42 -2.39
CA ASP A 65 14.70 4.93 -2.18
C ASP A 65 15.37 5.69 -1.02
N THR A 66 15.13 5.20 0.18
CA THR A 66 15.70 5.73 1.41
C THR A 66 16.41 4.61 2.17
N GLU A 67 17.32 5.00 3.06
CA GLU A 67 18.03 4.02 3.90
C GLU A 67 17.06 3.18 4.74
N GLY A 68 16.03 3.81 5.31
CA GLY A 68 15.02 3.12 6.09
C GLY A 68 14.23 2.12 5.26
N ASN A 69 13.83 2.50 4.04
CA ASN A 69 13.11 1.60 3.15
C ASN A 69 14.00 0.48 2.62
N ARG A 70 15.29 0.72 2.43
CA ARG A 70 16.24 -0.34 2.07
C ARG A 70 16.37 -1.37 3.21
N SER A 71 16.43 -0.93 4.45
CA SER A 71 16.44 -1.81 5.62
C SER A 71 15.14 -2.62 5.71
N TYR A 72 13.99 -1.97 5.49
CA TYR A 72 12.70 -2.64 5.45
C TYR A 72 12.67 -3.72 4.35
N GLY A 73 13.17 -3.39 3.16
CA GLY A 73 13.20 -4.32 2.03
C GLY A 73 14.00 -5.58 2.30
N GLN A 74 15.03 -5.50 3.13
CA GLN A 74 15.86 -6.66 3.49
C GLN A 74 15.10 -7.70 4.32
N LYS A 75 13.98 -7.33 4.94
CA LYS A 75 13.12 -8.27 5.68
C LYS A 75 12.27 -9.13 4.76
N LYS A 76 12.19 -8.79 3.48
CA LYS A 76 11.36 -9.49 2.51
C LYS A 76 12.13 -10.63 1.85
N ASP A 77 11.42 -11.70 1.52
CA ASP A 77 12.05 -12.89 0.92
C ASP A 77 12.38 -12.72 -0.58
N GLY A 78 11.84 -11.67 -1.21
CA GLY A 78 12.06 -11.41 -2.63
C GLY A 78 11.25 -12.32 -3.57
N VAL A 79 10.44 -13.21 -3.02
CA VAL A 79 9.58 -14.13 -3.77
C VAL A 79 8.11 -13.86 -3.45
N LYS A 80 7.69 -14.16 -2.24
CA LYS A 80 6.32 -13.88 -1.77
C LYS A 80 6.09 -12.38 -1.57
N ASN A 81 7.08 -11.70 -1.01
CA ASN A 81 7.03 -10.26 -0.76
C ASN A 81 8.21 -9.61 -1.46
N GLN A 82 7.93 -8.81 -2.50
CA GLN A 82 8.94 -8.16 -3.32
C GLN A 82 8.88 -6.65 -3.13
N VAL A 83 10.03 -5.99 -3.27
CA VAL A 83 10.15 -4.54 -3.16
C VAL A 83 11.06 -4.01 -4.26
N ARG A 84 10.70 -2.84 -4.78
CA ARG A 84 11.54 -2.04 -5.69
C ARG A 84 11.51 -0.58 -5.23
N TYR A 85 12.41 0.21 -5.77
CA TYR A 85 12.70 1.55 -5.26
C TYR A 85 12.61 2.59 -6.37
N LEU A 86 12.03 3.74 -6.03
CA LEU A 86 12.04 4.95 -6.86
C LEU A 86 12.67 6.08 -6.08
N THR A 87 13.36 6.97 -6.80
CA THR A 87 13.92 8.20 -6.19
C THR A 87 12.89 9.31 -6.02
N ASP A 88 11.72 9.14 -6.63
CA ASP A 88 10.61 10.09 -6.53
C ASP A 88 9.97 10.05 -5.14
N SER A 89 9.24 11.11 -4.80
CA SER A 89 8.45 11.19 -3.59
C SER A 89 7.02 11.63 -3.92
N ALA A 90 6.09 11.22 -3.06
CA ALA A 90 4.68 11.61 -3.15
C ALA A 90 4.12 11.78 -1.74
N GLU A 91 2.95 12.41 -1.61
CA GLU A 91 2.34 12.66 -0.30
C GLU A 91 1.24 11.66 0.04
N SER A 92 0.89 10.78 -0.89
CA SER A 92 -0.12 9.76 -0.69
C SER A 92 0.37 8.42 -1.20
N ASP A 93 -0.18 7.35 -0.66
CA ASP A 93 0.15 5.99 -1.05
C ASP A 93 -1.01 5.35 -1.81
N LEU A 94 -0.69 4.39 -2.65
CA LEU A 94 -1.64 3.58 -3.40
C LEU A 94 -1.59 2.14 -2.90
N VAL A 95 -2.76 1.57 -2.64
CA VAL A 95 -2.94 0.15 -2.32
C VAL A 95 -3.85 -0.47 -3.37
N LEU A 96 -3.38 -1.52 -4.03
CA LEU A 96 -4.15 -2.30 -4.99
C LEU A 96 -4.38 -3.69 -4.42
N GLY A 97 -5.62 -4.00 -4.07
CA GLY A 97 -6.03 -5.35 -3.68
C GLY A 97 -6.55 -6.15 -4.87
N ASP A 98 -7.17 -7.29 -4.61
CA ASP A 98 -7.72 -8.14 -5.66
C ASP A 98 -8.90 -7.46 -6.38
N ASP A 99 -9.77 -6.80 -5.63
CA ASP A 99 -11.04 -6.24 -6.11
C ASP A 99 -11.28 -4.80 -5.67
N PHE A 100 -10.25 -4.12 -5.17
CA PHE A 100 -10.35 -2.73 -4.75
C PHE A 100 -9.02 -2.01 -4.92
N MET A 101 -9.09 -0.69 -4.93
CA MET A 101 -7.92 0.16 -4.75
C MET A 101 -8.21 1.17 -3.66
N ALA A 102 -7.16 1.63 -3.01
CA ALA A 102 -7.26 2.72 -2.05
C ALA A 102 -6.15 3.72 -2.30
N ILE A 103 -6.49 5.00 -2.19
CA ILE A 103 -5.53 6.09 -2.17
C ILE A 103 -5.55 6.64 -0.75
N ILE A 104 -4.38 6.73 -0.12
CA ILE A 104 -4.28 7.04 1.30
C ILE A 104 -3.57 8.36 1.49
N SER A 105 -4.24 9.27 2.19
CA SER A 105 -3.64 10.51 2.67
C SER A 105 -3.17 10.32 4.11
N PHE A 106 -1.87 10.46 4.32
CA PHE A 106 -1.27 10.40 5.65
C PHE A 106 -1.09 11.78 6.28
N ASN A 107 -1.96 12.74 5.93
CA ASN A 107 -1.95 14.03 6.61
C ASN A 107 -2.25 13.82 8.10
N PRO A 108 -1.33 14.13 9.02
CA PRO A 108 -1.52 13.83 10.45
C PRO A 108 -2.74 14.50 11.07
N GLN A 109 -3.15 15.64 10.54
CA GLN A 109 -4.29 16.40 11.07
C GLN A 109 -5.63 15.87 10.55
N SER A 110 -5.63 15.23 9.38
CA SER A 110 -6.85 14.74 8.74
C SER A 110 -6.53 13.57 7.81
N PRO A 111 -6.06 12.44 8.37
CA PRO A 111 -5.77 11.26 7.53
C PRO A 111 -7.06 10.63 7.05
N TYR A 112 -7.04 10.09 5.83
CA TYR A 112 -8.19 9.40 5.27
C TYR A 112 -7.77 8.46 4.13
N ALA A 113 -8.68 7.56 3.76
CA ALA A 113 -8.53 6.70 2.61
C ALA A 113 -9.70 6.91 1.65
N VAL A 114 -9.40 6.95 0.35
CA VAL A 114 -10.40 6.85 -0.71
C VAL A 114 -10.38 5.42 -1.23
N VAL A 115 -11.48 4.69 -1.04
CA VAL A 115 -11.58 3.29 -1.48
C VAL A 115 -12.47 3.22 -2.71
N ILE A 116 -11.98 2.56 -3.75
CA ILE A 116 -12.66 2.40 -5.04
C ILE A 116 -12.86 0.91 -5.30
N GLU A 117 -14.12 0.52 -5.47
CA GLU A 117 -14.51 -0.87 -5.70
C GLU A 117 -15.08 -1.09 -7.11
N ASP A 118 -14.72 -0.23 -8.05
CA ASP A 118 -15.07 -0.35 -9.46
C ASP A 118 -14.01 -1.20 -10.17
N LEU A 119 -14.40 -2.37 -10.66
CA LEU A 119 -13.44 -3.32 -11.25
C LEU A 119 -12.76 -2.78 -12.50
N SER A 120 -13.42 -1.93 -13.28
CA SER A 120 -12.79 -1.34 -14.46
C SER A 120 -11.67 -0.36 -14.07
N ILE A 121 -11.88 0.42 -13.02
CA ILE A 121 -10.86 1.33 -12.49
C ILE A 121 -9.72 0.52 -11.86
N VAL A 122 -10.05 -0.51 -11.07
CA VAL A 122 -9.03 -1.37 -10.44
C VAL A 122 -8.17 -2.06 -11.50
N SER A 123 -8.78 -2.56 -12.57
CA SER A 123 -8.04 -3.19 -13.68
C SER A 123 -7.10 -2.20 -14.37
N SER A 124 -7.56 -0.97 -14.58
CA SER A 124 -6.72 0.10 -15.15
C SER A 124 -5.55 0.43 -14.23
N ALA A 125 -5.80 0.54 -12.94
CA ALA A 125 -4.75 0.83 -11.96
C ALA A 125 -3.69 -0.28 -11.90
N LYS A 126 -4.08 -1.53 -12.11
CA LYS A 126 -3.13 -2.64 -12.22
C LYS A 126 -2.21 -2.50 -13.44
N VAL A 127 -2.72 -2.03 -14.55
CA VAL A 127 -1.91 -1.73 -15.73
C VAL A 127 -0.91 -0.61 -15.43
N TRP A 128 -1.37 0.45 -14.77
CA TRP A 128 -0.49 1.56 -14.37
C TRP A 128 0.58 1.09 -13.39
N PHE A 129 0.23 0.22 -12.47
CA PHE A 129 1.19 -0.33 -11.52
C PHE A 129 2.29 -1.12 -12.23
N GLU A 130 1.97 -1.92 -13.24
CA GLU A 130 2.98 -2.67 -13.99
C GLU A 130 4.02 -1.73 -14.63
N ALA A 131 3.58 -0.57 -15.15
CA ALA A 131 4.50 0.42 -15.71
C ALA A 131 5.41 1.02 -14.63
N ILE A 132 4.86 1.32 -13.45
CA ILE A 132 5.64 1.83 -12.31
C ILE A 132 6.63 0.77 -11.84
N TRP A 133 6.19 -0.46 -11.69
CA TRP A 133 7.03 -1.57 -11.26
C TRP A 133 8.21 -1.79 -12.21
N ALA A 134 7.96 -1.75 -13.51
CA ALA A 134 8.99 -1.91 -14.52
C ALA A 134 10.04 -0.78 -14.49
N SER A 135 9.64 0.43 -14.09
CA SER A 135 10.54 1.59 -14.01
C SER A 135 11.34 1.64 -12.71
N ALA A 136 10.94 0.89 -11.69
CA ALA A 136 11.56 0.94 -10.37
C ALA A 136 12.79 0.04 -10.29
N ALA A 137 13.79 0.47 -9.52
CA ALA A 137 15.04 -0.28 -9.33
C ALA A 137 14.89 -1.35 -8.23
N ARG A 138 15.63 -2.40 -8.41
CA ARG A 138 15.73 -3.46 -7.39
C ARG A 138 16.62 -3.05 -6.23
#